data_02535cca36b4de11623569a49087b029
#
_entry.id   02535cca36b4de11623569a49087b029
#
_cell.length_a   1.000
_cell.length_b   1.000
_cell.length_c   1.000
_cell.angle_alpha   90.00
_cell.angle_beta   90.00
_cell.angle_gamma   90.00
#
_symmetry.space_group_name_H-M   'P 1'
#
loop_
_entity.id
_entity.type
_entity.pdbx_description
1 polymer ?
#
loop_
_entity_poly.entity_id
_entity_poly.type
_entity_poly.pdbx_seq_one_letter_code
_entity_poly.pdbx_strand_id
1 'polypeptide(L)'
;MQYLERPEIKPLWYDAVYGELAAKQLYARRNKTEMPTMRDSLWYGDGTKLNLFYKAVENGKTVVRSASVYEVIDAYSETLLGYAVSDTENFDAQFRAFRMAIETAGHKPYEIVTDNQGGQRSKIAQKFFANICRINRPTAPYNAPSKSIESVFGRFQKQVLHEDWRFTGGNITSKEAWKINREFLEANKEKLFTYEEMLEAYSCLLYTSP
;
A
#
# COMPACT_ATOMS: atom_id res chain seq x y z
N MET A 1 32.34 -24.18 -14.81
CA MET A 1 31.13 -23.38 -14.52
C MET A 1 29.90 -24.21 -14.19
N GLN A 2 29.59 -25.31 -14.89
CA GLN A 2 28.38 -26.13 -14.64
C GLN A 2 28.25 -26.69 -13.20
N TYR A 3 29.33 -26.95 -12.48
CA TYR A 3 29.28 -27.47 -11.11
C TYR A 3 28.70 -26.44 -10.12
N LEU A 4 29.06 -25.16 -10.23
CA LEU A 4 28.61 -24.09 -9.33
C LEU A 4 27.15 -23.73 -9.54
N GLU A 5 26.57 -24.02 -10.70
CA GLU A 5 25.15 -23.75 -11.02
C GLU A 5 24.19 -24.87 -10.57
N ARG A 6 24.72 -25.95 -10.01
CA ARG A 6 23.88 -27.05 -9.49
C ARG A 6 22.98 -26.54 -8.35
N PRO A 7 21.71 -26.97 -8.29
CA PRO A 7 20.73 -26.50 -7.30
C PRO A 7 21.17 -26.68 -5.83
N GLU A 8 21.96 -27.73 -5.55
CA GLU A 8 22.51 -28.02 -4.24
C GLU A 8 23.75 -27.19 -3.89
N ILE A 9 24.48 -26.69 -4.89
CA ILE A 9 25.73 -25.93 -4.72
C ILE A 9 25.47 -24.41 -4.76
N LYS A 10 24.59 -23.96 -5.66
CA LYS A 10 24.33 -22.54 -5.88
C LYS A 10 23.94 -21.79 -4.60
N PRO A 11 23.09 -22.30 -3.71
CA PRO A 11 22.74 -21.63 -2.44
C PRO A 11 23.94 -21.40 -1.51
N LEU A 12 24.99 -22.22 -1.59
CA LEU A 12 26.14 -22.16 -0.68
C LEU A 12 27.08 -20.97 -0.92
N TRP A 13 27.05 -20.41 -2.11
CA TRP A 13 27.92 -19.29 -2.49
C TRP A 13 27.15 -18.04 -2.93
N TYR A 14 25.85 -18.15 -3.16
CA TYR A 14 25.04 -17.09 -3.74
C TYR A 14 25.00 -15.82 -2.89
N ASP A 15 24.95 -15.96 -1.57
CA ASP A 15 24.94 -14.84 -0.62
C ASP A 15 26.27 -14.07 -0.64
N ALA A 16 27.40 -14.77 -0.80
CA ALA A 16 28.72 -14.14 -0.88
C ALA A 16 28.89 -13.28 -2.14
N VAL A 17 28.22 -13.63 -3.24
CA VAL A 17 28.34 -12.93 -4.53
C VAL A 17 27.27 -11.84 -4.70
N TYR A 18 26.02 -12.15 -4.33
CA TYR A 18 24.85 -11.28 -4.59
C TYR A 18 24.29 -10.62 -3.33
N GLY A 19 24.83 -10.95 -2.16
CA GLY A 19 24.40 -10.44 -0.87
C GLY A 19 23.28 -11.26 -0.22
N GLU A 20 23.22 -11.17 1.10
CA GLU A 20 22.32 -11.93 1.96
C GLU A 20 20.83 -11.70 1.60
N LEU A 21 20.46 -10.47 1.24
CA LEU A 21 19.07 -10.15 0.90
C LEU A 21 18.63 -10.87 -0.37
N ALA A 22 19.47 -10.89 -1.41
CA ALA A 22 19.18 -11.59 -2.65
C ALA A 22 19.09 -13.11 -2.45
N ALA A 23 19.98 -13.66 -1.63
CA ALA A 23 19.97 -15.07 -1.26
C ALA A 23 18.68 -15.44 -0.49
N LYS A 24 18.29 -14.64 0.48
CA LYS A 24 17.02 -14.82 1.21
C LYS A 24 15.79 -14.75 0.31
N GLN A 25 15.76 -13.83 -0.65
CA GLN A 25 14.64 -13.73 -1.59
C GLN A 25 14.51 -14.97 -2.47
N LEU A 26 15.64 -15.59 -2.87
CA LEU A 26 15.65 -16.71 -3.80
C LEU A 26 15.55 -18.08 -3.10
N TYR A 27 16.24 -18.27 -1.98
CA TYR A 27 16.41 -19.58 -1.34
C TYR A 27 15.73 -19.72 0.01
N ALA A 28 15.29 -18.62 0.65
CA ALA A 28 14.57 -18.75 1.92
C ALA A 28 13.30 -19.56 1.75
N ARG A 29 13.12 -20.56 2.62
CA ARG A 29 11.92 -21.38 2.65
C ARG A 29 10.73 -20.49 2.99
N ARG A 30 9.80 -20.33 2.06
CA ARG A 30 8.56 -19.59 2.26
C ARG A 30 7.50 -20.54 2.82
N ASN A 31 7.14 -20.35 4.06
CA ASN A 31 5.95 -21.01 4.59
C ASN A 31 4.72 -20.40 3.90
N LYS A 32 3.81 -21.23 3.41
CA LYS A 32 2.51 -20.75 2.94
C LYS A 32 1.77 -20.17 4.15
N THR A 33 1.37 -18.91 4.05
CA THR A 33 0.44 -18.33 5.01
C THR A 33 -0.94 -18.92 4.73
N GLU A 34 -1.52 -19.57 5.72
CA GLU A 34 -2.92 -20.00 5.64
C GLU A 34 -3.79 -18.75 5.71
N MET A 35 -4.63 -18.57 4.68
CA MET A 35 -5.58 -17.46 4.66
C MET A 35 -6.72 -17.74 5.62
N PRO A 36 -7.33 -16.71 6.22
CA PRO A 36 -8.49 -16.90 7.08
C PRO A 36 -9.65 -17.54 6.31
N THR A 37 -10.46 -18.33 6.99
CA THR A 37 -11.61 -19.04 6.42
C THR A 37 -12.93 -18.29 6.58
N MET A 38 -12.92 -17.14 7.27
CA MET A 38 -14.09 -16.31 7.51
C MET A 38 -13.71 -14.82 7.56
N ARG A 39 -14.70 -13.96 7.30
CA ARG A 39 -14.58 -12.50 7.42
C ARG A 39 -14.13 -12.11 8.82
N ASP A 40 -13.40 -11.00 8.87
CA ASP A 40 -13.02 -10.29 10.10
C ASP A 40 -12.15 -11.08 11.06
N SER A 41 -11.67 -12.26 10.62
CA SER A 41 -10.65 -13.02 11.35
C SER A 41 -9.30 -12.33 11.29
N LEU A 42 -8.99 -11.72 10.15
CA LEU A 42 -7.71 -11.05 9.90
C LEU A 42 -7.93 -9.82 9.02
N TRP A 43 -7.50 -8.68 9.49
CA TRP A 43 -7.40 -7.46 8.68
C TRP A 43 -5.95 -7.11 8.39
N TYR A 44 -5.70 -6.70 7.14
CA TYR A 44 -4.44 -6.10 6.74
C TYR A 44 -4.57 -4.58 6.74
N GLY A 45 -3.58 -3.89 7.30
CA GLY A 45 -3.43 -2.45 7.18
C GLY A 45 -2.09 -2.13 6.53
N ASP A 46 -2.10 -1.29 5.49
CA ASP A 46 -0.89 -0.87 4.79
C ASP A 46 -1.00 0.55 4.28
N GLY A 47 0.15 1.24 4.26
CA GLY A 47 0.29 2.58 3.71
C GLY A 47 0.92 2.54 2.32
N THR A 48 0.35 3.30 1.41
CA THR A 48 0.91 3.47 0.06
C THR A 48 0.77 4.91 -0.41
N LYS A 49 1.46 5.26 -1.48
CA LYS A 49 1.19 6.53 -2.14
C LYS A 49 -0.18 6.49 -2.80
N LEU A 50 -0.97 7.52 -2.56
CA LEU A 50 -2.15 7.77 -3.37
C LEU A 50 -1.65 8.19 -4.76
N ASN A 51 -1.79 7.31 -5.72
CA ASN A 51 -1.17 7.45 -7.03
C ASN A 51 -1.94 8.42 -7.96
N LEU A 52 -2.44 9.52 -7.40
CA LEU A 52 -3.04 10.64 -8.12
C LEU A 52 -2.33 11.95 -7.79
N PHE A 53 -2.07 12.76 -8.82
CA PHE A 53 -1.58 14.12 -8.62
C PHE A 53 -2.71 15.08 -8.32
N TYR A 54 -2.42 16.04 -7.45
CA TYR A 54 -3.26 17.21 -7.19
C TYR A 54 -2.44 18.50 -7.23
N LYS A 55 -3.10 19.63 -7.42
CA LYS A 55 -2.48 20.95 -7.35
C LYS A 55 -2.57 21.53 -5.94
N ALA A 56 -1.48 22.14 -5.51
CA ALA A 56 -1.42 22.98 -4.31
C ALA A 56 -0.87 24.34 -4.67
N VAL A 57 -1.14 25.35 -3.84
CA VAL A 57 -0.59 26.70 -4.02
C VAL A 57 0.47 26.94 -2.95
N GLU A 58 1.72 27.12 -3.37
CA GLU A 58 2.85 27.41 -2.49
C GLU A 58 3.55 28.71 -2.96
N ASN A 59 3.67 29.66 -2.06
CA ASN A 59 4.27 30.97 -2.37
C ASN A 59 3.64 31.65 -3.62
N GLY A 60 2.32 31.53 -3.78
CA GLY A 60 1.58 32.10 -4.92
C GLY A 60 1.79 31.39 -6.25
N LYS A 61 2.40 30.20 -6.26
CA LYS A 61 2.62 29.39 -7.47
C LYS A 61 1.92 28.05 -7.34
N THR A 62 1.32 27.58 -8.42
CA THR A 62 0.74 26.23 -8.52
C THR A 62 1.86 25.20 -8.59
N VAL A 63 1.85 24.27 -7.64
CA VAL A 63 2.76 23.12 -7.56
C VAL A 63 2.00 21.81 -7.64
N VAL A 64 2.63 20.79 -8.20
CA VAL A 64 2.08 19.43 -8.29
C VAL A 64 2.48 18.65 -7.04
N ARG A 65 1.52 18.04 -6.38
CA ARG A 65 1.70 17.22 -5.18
C ARG A 65 1.06 15.85 -5.35
N SER A 66 1.45 14.91 -4.50
CA SER A 66 0.80 13.62 -4.31
C SER A 66 0.64 13.36 -2.82
N ALA A 67 -0.40 12.63 -2.45
CA ALA A 67 -0.69 12.26 -1.07
C ALA A 67 -0.30 10.82 -0.77
N SER A 68 -0.41 10.42 0.49
CA SER A 68 -0.35 9.02 0.94
C SER A 68 -1.74 8.57 1.36
N VAL A 69 -2.03 7.31 1.21
CA VAL A 69 -3.25 6.67 1.71
C VAL A 69 -2.87 5.49 2.59
N TYR A 70 -3.57 5.36 3.71
CA TYR A 70 -3.54 4.16 4.52
C TYR A 70 -4.86 3.42 4.36
N GLU A 71 -4.81 2.15 4.02
CA GLU A 71 -5.98 1.33 3.72
C GLU A 71 -6.04 0.10 4.61
N VAL A 72 -7.26 -0.33 4.92
CA VAL A 72 -7.56 -1.52 5.72
C VAL A 72 -8.48 -2.42 4.95
N ILE A 73 -8.06 -3.66 4.72
CA ILE A 73 -8.84 -4.69 4.04
C ILE A 73 -9.09 -5.91 4.93
N ASP A 74 -10.22 -6.56 4.73
CA ASP A 74 -10.46 -7.90 5.25
C ASP A 74 -9.71 -8.94 4.39
N ALA A 75 -8.89 -9.75 5.03
CA ALA A 75 -8.02 -10.71 4.33
C ALA A 75 -8.79 -11.86 3.66
N TYR A 76 -9.98 -12.21 4.15
CA TYR A 76 -10.81 -13.26 3.60
C TYR A 76 -11.57 -12.83 2.34
N SER A 77 -12.25 -11.70 2.42
CA SER A 77 -13.10 -11.19 1.34
C SER A 77 -12.37 -10.26 0.36
N GLU A 78 -11.15 -9.82 0.71
CA GLU A 78 -10.39 -8.76 0.02
C GLU A 78 -11.16 -7.43 -0.09
N THR A 79 -12.18 -7.24 0.76
CA THR A 79 -13.00 -6.02 0.79
C THR A 79 -12.25 -4.90 1.50
N LEU A 80 -12.25 -3.72 0.90
CA LEU A 80 -11.77 -2.50 1.55
C LEU A 80 -12.77 -2.07 2.63
N LEU A 81 -12.31 -2.05 3.87
CA LEU A 81 -13.13 -1.68 5.04
C LEU A 81 -12.96 -0.23 5.44
N GLY A 82 -11.80 0.33 5.23
CA GLY A 82 -11.54 1.71 5.61
C GLY A 82 -10.25 2.25 5.01
N TYR A 83 -10.20 3.57 4.85
CA TYR A 83 -9.02 4.26 4.36
C TYR A 83 -8.90 5.65 4.99
N ALA A 84 -7.70 6.22 4.94
CA ALA A 84 -7.47 7.61 5.27
C ALA A 84 -6.34 8.19 4.42
N VAL A 85 -6.60 9.34 3.82
CA VAL A 85 -5.62 10.08 3.05
C VAL A 85 -4.93 11.11 3.94
N SER A 86 -3.64 11.31 3.71
CA SER A 86 -2.80 12.29 4.41
C SER A 86 -1.61 12.70 3.54
N ASP A 87 -1.01 13.84 3.82
CA ASP A 87 0.17 14.31 3.07
C ASP A 87 1.38 13.39 3.23
N THR A 88 1.48 12.75 4.40
CA THR A 88 2.55 11.82 4.73
C THR A 88 2.02 10.62 5.49
N GLU A 89 2.69 9.49 5.39
CA GLU A 89 2.38 8.33 6.22
C GLU A 89 2.61 8.65 7.68
N ASN A 90 1.54 8.58 8.47
CA ASN A 90 1.58 8.84 9.91
C ASN A 90 0.56 8.00 10.67
N PHE A 91 0.70 7.95 12.00
CA PHE A 91 -0.18 7.16 12.86
C PHE A 91 -1.63 7.69 12.88
N ASP A 92 -1.85 8.99 12.67
CA ASP A 92 -3.21 9.54 12.59
C ASP A 92 -3.98 8.98 11.40
N ALA A 93 -3.34 8.83 10.24
CA ALA A 93 -3.96 8.19 9.08
C ALA A 93 -4.32 6.73 9.38
N GLN A 94 -3.43 5.97 10.05
CA GLN A 94 -3.73 4.61 10.49
C GLN A 94 -4.93 4.57 11.41
N PHE A 95 -4.96 5.44 12.42
CA PHE A 95 -6.05 5.54 13.38
C PHE A 95 -7.40 5.81 12.68
N ARG A 96 -7.44 6.79 11.76
CA ARG A 96 -8.66 7.13 11.01
C ARG A 96 -9.11 5.98 10.10
N ALA A 97 -8.18 5.30 9.42
CA ALA A 97 -8.49 4.18 8.55
C ALA A 97 -9.07 2.99 9.34
N PHE A 98 -8.47 2.62 10.47
CA PHE A 98 -9.01 1.55 11.32
C PHE A 98 -10.32 1.92 11.98
N ARG A 99 -10.52 3.19 12.36
CA ARG A 99 -11.80 3.67 12.87
C ARG A 99 -12.90 3.49 11.82
N MET A 100 -12.67 3.95 10.59
CA MET A 100 -13.59 3.76 9.47
C MET A 100 -13.86 2.26 9.22
N ALA A 101 -12.81 1.42 9.25
CA ALA A 101 -12.96 -0.01 9.06
C ALA A 101 -13.87 -0.66 10.12
N ILE A 102 -13.73 -0.29 11.39
CA ILE A 102 -14.58 -0.77 12.48
C ILE A 102 -16.03 -0.28 12.31
N GLU A 103 -16.23 0.98 11.92
CA GLU A 103 -17.55 1.56 11.64
C GLU A 103 -18.21 0.84 10.44
N THR A 104 -17.47 0.55 9.38
CA THR A 104 -17.95 -0.17 8.19
C THR A 104 -18.29 -1.63 8.49
N ALA A 105 -17.44 -2.34 9.22
CA ALA A 105 -17.65 -3.75 9.57
C ALA A 105 -18.70 -3.92 10.69
N GLY A 106 -18.92 -2.92 11.53
CA GLY A 106 -19.79 -2.95 12.70
C GLY A 106 -19.18 -3.67 13.91
N HIS A 107 -17.95 -4.15 13.82
CA HIS A 107 -17.23 -4.86 14.90
C HIS A 107 -15.73 -4.79 14.70
N LYS A 108 -14.97 -5.33 15.65
CA LYS A 108 -13.52 -5.37 15.66
C LYS A 108 -13.00 -6.67 15.08
N PRO A 109 -11.83 -6.70 14.39
CA PRO A 109 -11.23 -7.94 13.92
C PRO A 109 -10.62 -8.74 15.06
N TYR A 110 -10.42 -10.02 14.81
CA TYR A 110 -9.67 -10.87 15.75
C TYR A 110 -8.16 -10.58 15.67
N GLU A 111 -7.61 -10.49 14.48
CA GLU A 111 -6.19 -10.24 14.25
C GLU A 111 -6.01 -9.04 13.28
N ILE A 112 -4.98 -8.25 13.54
CA ILE A 112 -4.51 -7.20 12.63
C ILE A 112 -3.04 -7.47 12.28
N VAL A 113 -2.75 -7.39 10.99
CA VAL A 113 -1.38 -7.39 10.46
C VAL A 113 -1.11 -6.06 9.80
N THR A 114 -0.07 -5.38 10.25
CA THR A 114 0.36 -4.08 9.72
C THR A 114 1.84 -4.12 9.36
N ASP A 115 2.28 -3.17 8.54
CA ASP A 115 3.70 -2.97 8.32
C ASP A 115 4.37 -2.41 9.59
N ASN A 116 5.65 -2.74 9.78
CA ASN A 116 6.42 -2.33 10.96
C ASN A 116 6.92 -0.87 10.83
N GLN A 117 5.99 0.08 10.70
CA GLN A 117 6.32 1.51 10.64
C GLN A 117 6.73 2.06 12.00
N GLY A 118 7.65 3.04 12.01
CA GLY A 118 8.22 3.60 13.24
C GLY A 118 7.19 4.16 14.24
N GLY A 119 6.04 4.67 13.74
CA GLY A 119 4.95 5.19 14.57
C GLY A 119 4.24 4.13 15.42
N GLN A 120 4.26 2.86 15.01
CA GLN A 120 3.59 1.75 15.73
C GLN A 120 4.29 1.35 17.04
N ARG A 121 5.54 1.75 17.21
CA ARG A 121 6.30 1.51 18.46
C ARG A 121 5.92 2.48 19.59
N SER A 122 5.14 3.52 19.29
CA SER A 122 4.68 4.45 20.32
C SER A 122 3.73 3.75 21.29
N LYS A 123 3.78 4.15 22.57
CA LYS A 123 2.85 3.64 23.61
C LYS A 123 1.38 3.88 23.23
N ILE A 124 1.09 4.97 22.50
CA ILE A 124 -0.25 5.33 22.05
C ILE A 124 -0.73 4.32 21.00
N ALA A 125 0.11 4.01 20.00
CA ALA A 125 -0.22 3.02 18.98
C ALA A 125 -0.40 1.62 19.56
N GLN A 126 0.49 1.18 20.46
CA GLN A 126 0.34 -0.10 21.14
C GLN A 126 -0.96 -0.22 21.93
N LYS A 127 -1.32 0.82 22.70
CA LYS A 127 -2.59 0.88 23.42
C LYS A 127 -3.80 0.87 22.48
N PHE A 128 -3.71 1.58 21.36
CA PHE A 128 -4.75 1.59 20.34
C PHE A 128 -4.98 0.18 19.78
N PHE A 129 -3.95 -0.50 19.26
CA PHE A 129 -4.08 -1.85 18.73
C PHE A 129 -4.56 -2.86 19.76
N ALA A 130 -4.08 -2.78 21.00
CA ALA A 130 -4.56 -3.64 22.09
C ALA A 130 -6.06 -3.48 22.37
N ASN A 131 -6.64 -2.31 22.06
CA ASN A 131 -8.07 -2.06 22.25
C ASN A 131 -8.94 -2.49 21.07
N ILE A 132 -8.39 -2.59 19.85
CA ILE A 132 -9.17 -2.86 18.64
C ILE A 132 -9.03 -4.28 18.09
N CYS A 133 -8.05 -5.07 18.52
CA CYS A 133 -7.90 -6.46 18.12
C CYS A 133 -7.38 -7.33 19.28
N ARG A 134 -7.52 -8.64 19.13
CA ARG A 134 -6.95 -9.59 20.12
C ARG A 134 -5.48 -9.87 19.83
N ILE A 135 -5.09 -9.90 18.56
CA ILE A 135 -3.71 -10.15 18.14
C ILE A 135 -3.30 -9.03 17.19
N ASN A 136 -2.24 -8.31 17.54
CA ASN A 136 -1.57 -7.38 16.65
C ASN A 136 -0.23 -7.97 16.24
N ARG A 137 -0.06 -8.23 14.95
CA ARG A 137 1.17 -8.81 14.39
C ARG A 137 1.81 -7.83 13.41
N PRO A 138 2.79 -7.03 13.84
CA PRO A 138 3.60 -6.27 12.91
C PRO A 138 4.42 -7.23 12.02
N THR A 139 4.41 -7.03 10.72
CA THR A 139 5.21 -7.85 9.79
C THR A 139 6.70 -7.63 10.04
N ALA A 140 7.47 -8.72 9.95
CA ALA A 140 8.92 -8.60 9.98
C ALA A 140 9.41 -7.83 8.75
N PRO A 141 10.48 -7.02 8.87
CA PRO A 141 11.08 -6.34 7.74
C PRO A 141 11.37 -7.34 6.59
N TYR A 142 11.09 -6.93 5.35
CA TYR A 142 11.32 -7.72 4.13
C TYR A 142 10.46 -8.99 3.97
N ASN A 143 9.36 -9.13 4.70
CA ASN A 143 8.43 -10.25 4.56
C ASN A 143 7.17 -9.85 3.75
N ALA A 144 7.36 -9.09 2.67
CA ALA A 144 6.33 -8.60 1.77
C ALA A 144 5.41 -9.68 1.15
N PRO A 145 5.87 -10.93 0.87
CA PRO A 145 5.05 -11.92 0.17
C PRO A 145 3.80 -12.40 0.92
N SER A 146 3.59 -11.98 2.16
CA SER A 146 2.47 -12.45 2.99
C SER A 146 1.22 -11.56 2.90
N LYS A 147 1.26 -10.48 2.11
CA LYS A 147 0.16 -9.50 2.09
C LYS A 147 -0.64 -9.58 0.79
N SER A 148 -1.89 -10.02 0.88
CA SER A 148 -2.85 -9.92 -0.24
C SER A 148 -3.16 -8.45 -0.59
N ILE A 149 -3.00 -7.52 0.35
CA ILE A 149 -3.26 -6.09 0.16
C ILE A 149 -2.45 -5.48 -0.99
N GLU A 150 -1.18 -5.87 -1.18
CA GLU A 150 -0.36 -5.39 -2.29
C GLU A 150 -0.93 -5.81 -3.66
N SER A 151 -1.55 -6.99 -3.74
CA SER A 151 -2.19 -7.46 -4.97
C SER A 151 -3.49 -6.69 -5.26
N VAL A 152 -4.24 -6.33 -4.23
CA VAL A 152 -5.44 -5.49 -4.34
C VAL A 152 -5.07 -4.10 -4.86
N PHE A 153 -4.06 -3.46 -4.25
CA PHE A 153 -3.55 -2.18 -4.74
C PHE A 153 -3.08 -2.24 -6.20
N GLY A 154 -2.31 -3.27 -6.54
CA GLY A 154 -1.81 -3.45 -7.90
C GLY A 154 -2.93 -3.64 -8.93
N ARG A 155 -4.02 -4.33 -8.58
CA ARG A 155 -5.20 -4.48 -9.45
C ARG A 155 -5.90 -3.13 -9.65
N PHE A 156 -6.20 -2.42 -8.57
CA PHE A 156 -6.83 -1.10 -8.62
C PHE A 156 -6.04 -0.10 -9.47
N GLN A 157 -4.72 -0.03 -9.29
CA GLN A 157 -3.86 0.84 -10.08
C GLN A 157 -3.90 0.51 -11.57
N LYS A 158 -3.83 -0.77 -11.92
CA LYS A 158 -3.80 -1.21 -13.32
C LYS A 158 -5.15 -1.11 -14.02
N GLN A 159 -6.23 -1.36 -13.31
CA GLN A 159 -7.57 -1.44 -13.90
C GLN A 159 -8.30 -0.11 -13.89
N VAL A 160 -7.99 0.77 -12.94
CA VAL A 160 -8.72 2.02 -12.73
C VAL A 160 -7.81 3.23 -12.96
N LEU A 161 -6.72 3.34 -12.20
CA LEU A 161 -5.91 4.56 -12.21
C LEU A 161 -5.08 4.75 -13.49
N HIS A 162 -4.69 3.67 -14.16
CA HIS A 162 -3.89 3.75 -15.39
C HIS A 162 -4.58 4.55 -16.51
N GLU A 163 -5.90 4.58 -16.54
CA GLU A 163 -6.66 5.33 -17.54
C GLU A 163 -6.75 6.84 -17.22
N ASP A 164 -6.38 7.24 -16.00
CA ASP A 164 -6.39 8.64 -15.58
C ASP A 164 -5.03 9.30 -15.88
N TRP A 165 -5.03 10.42 -16.61
CA TRP A 165 -3.80 11.16 -16.90
C TRP A 165 -3.14 11.78 -15.66
N ARG A 166 -3.86 11.88 -14.54
CA ARG A 166 -3.38 12.36 -13.25
C ARG A 166 -2.69 11.25 -12.42
N PHE A 167 -2.70 10.02 -12.91
CA PHE A 167 -2.01 8.90 -12.27
C PHE A 167 -0.50 9.14 -12.23
N THR A 168 0.13 8.88 -11.09
CA THR A 168 1.56 9.15 -10.86
C THR A 168 2.50 8.16 -11.54
N GLY A 169 1.99 7.04 -12.02
CA GLY A 169 2.72 6.05 -12.82
C GLY A 169 2.57 6.26 -14.32
N GLY A 170 2.94 5.24 -15.10
CA GLY A 170 2.67 5.21 -16.53
C GLY A 170 1.17 5.21 -16.78
N ASN A 171 0.67 6.20 -17.53
CA ASN A 171 -0.73 6.42 -17.82
C ASN A 171 -0.96 6.65 -19.33
N ILE A 172 -2.17 6.95 -19.73
CA ILE A 172 -2.56 7.14 -21.14
C ILE A 172 -1.77 8.22 -21.89
N THR A 173 -1.10 9.14 -21.19
CA THR A 173 -0.27 10.20 -21.79
C THR A 173 1.20 9.81 -21.92
N SER A 174 1.60 8.64 -21.44
CA SER A 174 2.99 8.21 -21.36
C SER A 174 3.62 8.07 -22.77
N LYS A 175 4.79 8.67 -22.95
CA LYS A 175 5.62 8.51 -24.15
C LYS A 175 6.47 7.23 -24.10
N GLU A 176 6.79 6.77 -22.88
CA GLU A 176 7.56 5.55 -22.61
C GLU A 176 6.76 4.66 -21.64
N ALA A 177 6.88 3.35 -21.81
CA ALA A 177 6.21 2.39 -20.94
C ALA A 177 6.52 2.65 -19.45
N TRP A 178 5.49 2.70 -18.63
CA TRP A 178 5.55 2.86 -17.17
C TRP A 178 6.12 4.19 -16.66
N LYS A 179 6.39 5.16 -17.54
CA LYS A 179 6.89 6.48 -17.16
C LYS A 179 5.84 7.55 -17.38
N ILE A 180 5.73 8.45 -16.39
CA ILE A 180 4.86 9.62 -16.49
C ILE A 180 5.37 10.60 -17.56
N ASN A 181 4.45 11.20 -18.30
CA ASN A 181 4.74 12.31 -19.19
C ASN A 181 4.79 13.64 -18.39
N ARG A 182 5.97 14.01 -17.92
CA ARG A 182 6.16 15.22 -17.10
C ARG A 182 5.87 16.52 -17.86
N GLU A 183 6.15 16.58 -19.15
CA GLU A 183 5.86 17.75 -19.98
C GLU A 183 4.35 17.99 -20.07
N PHE A 184 3.57 16.93 -20.31
CA PHE A 184 2.12 17.00 -20.34
C PHE A 184 1.54 17.40 -18.98
N LEU A 185 2.06 16.82 -17.90
CA LEU A 185 1.63 17.12 -16.54
C LEU A 185 1.87 18.60 -16.20
N GLU A 186 3.05 19.12 -16.48
CA GLU A 186 3.40 20.51 -16.19
C GLU A 186 2.58 21.50 -17.04
N ALA A 187 2.36 21.19 -18.32
CA ALA A 187 1.52 21.99 -19.20
C ALA A 187 0.04 22.04 -18.78
N ASN A 188 -0.43 21.01 -18.04
CA ASN A 188 -1.82 20.91 -17.60
C ASN A 188 -2.01 21.01 -16.07
N LYS A 189 -0.99 21.43 -15.31
CA LYS A 189 -1.05 21.44 -13.83
C LYS A 189 -2.20 22.26 -13.25
N GLU A 190 -2.64 23.32 -13.92
CA GLU A 190 -3.79 24.13 -13.48
C GLU A 190 -5.13 23.37 -13.58
N LYS A 191 -5.18 22.31 -14.40
CA LYS A 191 -6.37 21.44 -14.56
C LYS A 191 -6.37 20.26 -13.59
N LEU A 192 -5.32 20.12 -12.78
CA LEU A 192 -5.28 19.12 -11.72
C LEU A 192 -6.37 19.43 -10.69
N PHE A 193 -6.83 18.40 -10.02
CA PHE A 193 -7.70 18.53 -8.86
C PHE A 193 -7.04 19.36 -7.75
N THR A 194 -7.84 20.07 -6.97
CA THR A 194 -7.45 20.47 -5.62
C THR A 194 -7.32 19.25 -4.73
N TYR A 195 -6.82 19.43 -3.52
CA TYR A 195 -6.73 18.32 -2.56
C TYR A 195 -8.11 17.72 -2.24
N GLU A 196 -9.12 18.56 -2.03
CA GLU A 196 -10.50 18.17 -1.73
C GLU A 196 -11.14 17.43 -2.91
N GLU A 197 -11.01 17.95 -4.13
CA GLU A 197 -11.52 17.30 -5.34
C GLU A 197 -10.84 15.95 -5.58
N MET A 198 -9.55 15.83 -5.27
CA MET A 198 -8.81 14.56 -5.37
C MET A 198 -9.33 13.54 -4.35
N LEU A 199 -9.63 13.94 -3.12
CA LEU A 199 -10.23 13.06 -2.10
C LEU A 199 -11.60 12.56 -2.54
N GLU A 200 -12.44 13.44 -3.08
CA GLU A 200 -13.77 13.09 -3.57
C GLU A 200 -13.69 12.13 -4.77
N ALA A 201 -12.82 12.43 -5.73
CA ALA A 201 -12.57 11.55 -6.87
C ALA A 201 -12.06 10.17 -6.44
N TYR A 202 -11.13 10.11 -5.49
CA TYR A 202 -10.61 8.86 -4.98
C TYR A 202 -11.69 8.03 -4.27
N SER A 203 -12.48 8.67 -3.43
CA SER A 203 -13.64 8.02 -2.79
C SER A 203 -14.60 7.43 -3.83
N CYS A 204 -14.95 8.20 -4.85
CA CYS A 204 -15.81 7.75 -5.94
C CYS A 204 -15.23 6.53 -6.67
N LEU A 205 -13.93 6.56 -7.01
CA LEU A 205 -13.24 5.45 -7.67
C LEU A 205 -13.24 4.17 -6.83
N LEU A 206 -13.05 4.27 -5.50
CA LEU A 206 -13.10 3.12 -4.61
C LEU A 206 -14.48 2.45 -4.55
N TYR A 207 -15.56 3.24 -4.57
CA TYR A 207 -16.92 2.72 -4.55
C TYR A 207 -17.39 2.15 -5.89
N THR A 208 -16.81 2.57 -7.00
CA THR A 208 -17.19 2.16 -8.36
C THR A 208 -16.28 1.11 -8.98
N SER A 209 -15.14 0.81 -8.35
CA SER A 209 -14.23 -0.24 -8.83
C SER A 209 -14.82 -1.63 -8.58
N PRO A 210 -14.69 -2.55 -9.55
CA PRO A 210 -15.19 -3.91 -9.45
C PRO A 210 -14.44 -4.75 -8.41
#